data_bb0d2a77b41b6b9b4adcd51fa1594511
#
_entry.id   bb0d2a77b41b6b9b4adcd51fa1594511
#
_cell.length_a   1.000
_cell.length_b   1.000
_cell.length_c   1.000
_cell.angle_alpha   90.00
_cell.angle_beta   90.00
_cell.angle_gamma   90.00
#
_symmetry.space_group_name_H-M   'P 1'
#
loop_
_entity.id
_entity.type
_entity.pdbx_description
1 polymer ?
#
loop_
_entity_poly.entity_id
_entity_poly.type
_entity_poly.pdbx_seq_one_letter_code
_entity_poly.pdbx_strand_id
1 'polypeptide(L)'
;MQHITTWGGDCADNVRSCLRQSRIVVALCLASAGLSGCSGADVSTEVISRPGLGCIDDSPRCLAERQGVLKIYMADKNKSFVREPATPTAYASGVRLWAFKSRKRELTCDELGVARREADAAAPTLRGPGGQGMTPAQISRGIMLAQDVSKELGNEHGKRCRG
;
A
#
# COMPACT_ATOMS: atom_id res chain seq x y z
N MET A 1 -16.07 21.74 34.16
CA MET A 1 -16.86 20.54 34.50
C MET A 1 -16.52 19.48 33.49
N GLN A 2 -15.69 18.51 33.89
CA GLN A 2 -15.13 17.44 33.04
C GLN A 2 -15.97 16.19 33.28
N HIS A 3 -16.56 15.62 32.22
CA HIS A 3 -17.18 14.30 32.29
C HIS A 3 -16.17 13.28 31.69
N ILE A 4 -15.55 12.52 32.59
CA ILE A 4 -14.78 11.34 32.30
C ILE A 4 -15.74 10.16 32.24
N THR A 5 -16.01 9.58 31.07
CA THR A 5 -16.72 8.31 30.92
C THR A 5 -15.69 7.17 30.92
N THR A 6 -15.61 6.48 32.03
CA THR A 6 -14.88 5.22 32.21
C THR A 6 -15.59 4.09 31.48
N TRP A 7 -14.95 3.49 30.49
CA TRP A 7 -15.34 2.22 29.91
C TRP A 7 -14.59 1.09 30.63
N GLY A 8 -15.23 0.55 31.68
CA GLY A 8 -14.85 -0.71 32.28
C GLY A 8 -15.85 -1.77 31.85
N GLY A 9 -15.51 -2.59 30.87
CA GLY A 9 -16.28 -3.74 30.45
C GLY A 9 -15.60 -5.02 30.93
N ASP A 10 -16.22 -5.70 31.89
CA ASP A 10 -15.75 -6.92 32.52
C ASP A 10 -15.63 -8.09 31.55
N CYS A 11 -14.38 -8.54 31.32
CA CYS A 11 -14.06 -9.75 30.57
C CYS A 11 -14.17 -11.05 31.40
N ALA A 12 -14.82 -11.01 32.59
CA ALA A 12 -14.81 -12.14 33.53
C ALA A 12 -15.95 -13.15 33.39
N ASP A 13 -17.04 -12.80 32.68
CA ASP A 13 -18.23 -13.66 32.68
C ASP A 13 -18.32 -14.68 31.53
N ASN A 14 -17.41 -14.64 30.58
CA ASN A 14 -17.48 -15.52 29.39
C ASN A 14 -16.73 -16.84 29.54
N VAL A 15 -15.96 -17.03 30.62
CA VAL A 15 -15.19 -18.27 30.84
C VAL A 15 -16.02 -19.37 31.52
N ARG A 16 -17.09 -18.98 32.25
CA ARG A 16 -17.91 -19.98 32.96
C ARG A 16 -18.97 -20.68 32.11
N SER A 17 -19.32 -20.12 30.96
CA SER A 17 -20.31 -20.71 30.03
C SER A 17 -19.72 -21.82 29.17
N CYS A 18 -18.41 -21.84 28.94
CA CYS A 18 -17.73 -22.81 28.10
C CYS A 18 -17.44 -24.16 28.82
N LEU A 19 -17.46 -24.18 30.16
CA LEU A 19 -17.12 -25.37 30.95
C LEU A 19 -18.31 -26.28 31.26
N ARG A 20 -19.54 -25.89 30.91
CA ARG A 20 -20.74 -26.69 31.23
C ARG A 20 -21.20 -27.61 30.10
N GLN A 21 -20.70 -27.44 28.89
CA GLN A 21 -21.07 -28.25 27.70
C GLN A 21 -20.08 -29.38 27.37
N SER A 22 -19.02 -29.55 28.17
CA SER A 22 -17.93 -30.52 27.88
C SER A 22 -18.07 -31.86 28.58
N ARG A 23 -19.25 -32.26 29.06
CA ARG A 23 -19.42 -33.51 29.81
C ARG A 23 -20.21 -34.62 29.14
N ILE A 24 -20.61 -34.51 27.85
CA ILE A 24 -21.42 -35.54 27.20
C ILE A 24 -20.83 -36.05 25.86
N VAL A 25 -19.63 -35.72 25.49
CA VAL A 25 -19.00 -36.31 24.29
C VAL A 25 -17.62 -36.86 24.60
N VAL A 26 -17.58 -37.79 25.57
CA VAL A 26 -16.40 -38.64 25.79
C VAL A 26 -16.87 -40.10 25.73
N ALA A 27 -17.30 -40.54 24.57
CA ALA A 27 -17.36 -41.94 24.21
C ALA A 27 -17.74 -42.05 22.74
N LEU A 28 -16.82 -42.03 21.85
CA LEU A 28 -16.74 -42.61 20.50
C LEU A 28 -15.86 -41.75 19.60
N CYS A 29 -14.58 -41.86 19.63
CA CYS A 29 -13.67 -41.55 18.51
C CYS A 29 -12.24 -42.00 18.84
N LEU A 30 -12.12 -43.31 19.11
CA LEU A 30 -10.84 -43.98 18.94
C LEU A 30 -10.92 -44.74 17.61
N ALA A 31 -10.60 -44.14 16.50
CA ALA A 31 -10.12 -44.74 15.27
C ALA A 31 -10.23 -43.75 14.11
N SER A 32 -9.21 -42.92 13.93
CA SER A 32 -8.75 -42.50 12.60
C SER A 32 -7.53 -41.61 12.79
N ALA A 33 -6.36 -42.23 12.84
CA ALA A 33 -5.11 -41.54 12.52
C ALA A 33 -5.15 -41.17 11.04
N GLY A 34 -5.59 -39.94 10.76
CA GLY A 34 -5.60 -39.32 9.45
C GLY A 34 -4.88 -37.98 9.58
N LEU A 35 -3.67 -37.93 9.04
CA LEU A 35 -2.89 -36.73 8.86
C LEU A 35 -3.72 -35.70 8.08
N SER A 36 -4.34 -34.80 8.79
CA SER A 36 -4.82 -33.54 8.20
C SER A 36 -3.96 -32.42 8.75
N GLY A 37 -2.80 -32.29 8.17
CA GLY A 37 -2.04 -31.04 8.25
C GLY A 37 -2.90 -29.94 7.64
N CYS A 38 -3.65 -29.20 8.47
CA CYS A 38 -4.07 -27.85 8.11
C CYS A 38 -2.81 -27.01 8.04
N SER A 39 -2.10 -27.12 6.93
CA SER A 39 -1.27 -26.02 6.47
C SER A 39 -2.25 -24.88 6.23
N GLY A 40 -2.44 -24.04 7.25
CA GLY A 40 -2.89 -22.69 7.05
C GLY A 40 -1.90 -22.10 6.05
N ALA A 41 -2.26 -22.13 4.77
CA ALA A 41 -1.64 -21.25 3.82
C ALA A 41 -1.99 -19.86 4.33
N ASP A 42 -1.08 -19.27 5.09
CA ASP A 42 -0.97 -17.84 5.15
C ASP A 42 -0.87 -17.42 3.69
N VAL A 43 -1.99 -17.03 3.13
CA VAL A 43 -2.03 -16.18 1.95
C VAL A 43 -1.53 -14.83 2.47
N SER A 44 -0.25 -14.80 2.81
CA SER A 44 0.54 -13.60 2.72
C SER A 44 0.32 -13.19 1.29
N THR A 45 -0.57 -12.22 1.09
CA THR A 45 -0.58 -11.43 -0.13
C THR A 45 0.81 -10.84 -0.17
N GLU A 46 1.75 -11.58 -0.72
CA GLU A 46 3.07 -11.11 -1.05
C GLU A 46 2.77 -9.98 -2.05
N VAL A 47 2.65 -8.78 -1.50
CA VAL A 47 2.71 -7.57 -2.30
C VAL A 47 4.04 -7.73 -2.99
N ILE A 48 4.01 -8.17 -4.25
CA ILE A 48 5.21 -8.32 -5.07
C ILE A 48 5.76 -6.92 -5.16
N SER A 49 6.58 -6.58 -4.17
CA SER A 49 7.29 -5.32 -4.13
C SER A 49 8.26 -5.39 -5.29
N ARG A 50 7.88 -4.77 -6.40
CA ARG A 50 8.74 -4.74 -7.58
C ARG A 50 10.10 -4.19 -7.15
N PRO A 51 11.21 -4.86 -7.52
CA PRO A 51 12.53 -4.31 -7.29
C PRO A 51 12.58 -2.86 -7.78
N GLY A 52 13.14 -1.96 -7.00
CA GLY A 52 13.20 -0.53 -7.32
C GLY A 52 12.08 0.34 -6.75
N LEU A 53 10.87 -0.18 -6.45
CA LEU A 53 9.85 0.60 -5.74
C LEU A 53 10.13 0.71 -4.24
N GLY A 54 10.80 -0.27 -3.65
CA GLY A 54 11.27 -0.25 -2.26
C GLY A 54 12.62 0.44 -2.08
N CYS A 55 13.30 0.78 -3.16
CA CYS A 55 14.64 1.35 -3.16
C CYS A 55 14.56 2.88 -3.12
N ILE A 56 14.95 3.48 -2.00
CA ILE A 56 14.80 4.92 -1.75
C ILE A 56 16.10 5.66 -1.47
N ASP A 57 17.23 4.95 -1.34
CA ASP A 57 18.54 5.56 -1.20
C ASP A 57 19.13 6.03 -2.55
N ASP A 58 20.25 6.71 -2.51
CA ASP A 58 20.93 7.24 -3.69
C ASP A 58 22.18 6.42 -4.09
N SER A 59 22.27 5.15 -3.63
CA SER A 59 23.32 4.25 -4.07
C SER A 59 23.20 3.96 -5.57
N PRO A 60 24.34 3.72 -6.27
CA PRO A 60 24.31 3.38 -7.70
C PRO A 60 23.44 2.19 -8.02
N ARG A 61 23.39 1.20 -7.12
CA ARG A 61 22.51 0.03 -7.24
C ARG A 61 21.05 0.43 -7.21
N CYS A 62 20.65 1.22 -6.22
CA CYS A 62 19.25 1.67 -6.06
C CYS A 62 18.81 2.56 -7.24
N LEU A 63 19.70 3.42 -7.74
CA LEU A 63 19.42 4.21 -8.93
C LEU A 63 19.19 3.33 -10.16
N ALA A 64 20.03 2.31 -10.37
CA ALA A 64 19.87 1.37 -11.47
C ALA A 64 18.57 0.56 -11.39
N GLU A 65 18.19 0.10 -10.19
CA GLU A 65 16.94 -0.62 -9.96
C GLU A 65 15.72 0.28 -10.27
N ARG A 66 15.70 1.52 -9.80
CA ARG A 66 14.62 2.48 -10.11
C ARG A 66 14.51 2.77 -11.59
N GLN A 67 15.64 2.93 -12.28
CA GLN A 67 15.66 3.11 -13.75
C GLN A 67 15.13 1.87 -14.47
N GLY A 68 15.47 0.67 -14.00
CA GLY A 68 14.96 -0.58 -14.55
C GLY A 68 13.44 -0.68 -14.46
N VAL A 69 12.87 -0.40 -13.28
CA VAL A 69 11.41 -0.39 -13.08
C VAL A 69 10.74 0.69 -13.93
N LEU A 70 11.32 1.87 -14.04
CA LEU A 70 10.79 2.93 -14.90
C LEU A 70 10.73 2.48 -16.37
N LYS A 71 11.77 1.83 -16.87
CA LYS A 71 11.77 1.28 -18.24
C LYS A 71 10.63 0.28 -18.46
N ILE A 72 10.36 -0.59 -17.46
CA ILE A 72 9.24 -1.53 -17.51
C ILE A 72 7.91 -0.77 -17.60
N TYR A 73 7.69 0.23 -16.76
CA TYR A 73 6.46 1.05 -16.79
C TYR A 73 6.29 1.83 -18.10
N MET A 74 7.39 2.30 -18.68
CA MET A 74 7.35 3.01 -19.97
C MET A 74 7.04 2.07 -21.14
N ALA A 75 7.43 0.79 -21.05
CA ALA A 75 7.15 -0.22 -22.07
C ALA A 75 5.79 -0.89 -21.94
N ASP A 76 5.14 -0.80 -20.77
CA ASP A 76 3.88 -1.47 -20.47
C ASP A 76 2.69 -0.81 -21.18
N LYS A 77 2.24 -1.39 -22.28
CA LYS A 77 1.08 -0.91 -23.06
C LYS A 77 -0.22 -0.91 -22.23
N ASN A 78 -0.35 -1.82 -21.27
CA ASN A 78 -1.56 -1.96 -20.46
C ASN A 78 -1.60 -1.00 -19.28
N LYS A 79 -0.53 -0.24 -19.05
CA LYS A 79 -0.40 0.73 -17.96
C LYS A 79 -0.75 0.11 -16.58
N SER A 80 -0.27 -1.12 -16.33
CA SER A 80 -0.60 -1.87 -15.11
C SER A 80 -0.21 -1.11 -13.84
N PHE A 81 0.82 -0.28 -13.93
CA PHE A 81 1.29 0.58 -12.83
C PHE A 81 0.21 1.53 -12.29
N VAL A 82 -0.82 1.87 -13.08
CA VAL A 82 -1.96 2.71 -12.63
C VAL A 82 -2.78 2.00 -11.56
N ARG A 83 -2.83 0.68 -11.58
CA ARG A 83 -3.63 -0.15 -10.67
C ARG A 83 -2.82 -0.72 -9.50
N GLU A 84 -1.51 -0.51 -9.49
CA GLU A 84 -0.66 -0.96 -8.38
C GLU A 84 -0.97 -0.16 -7.10
N PRO A 85 -0.93 -0.79 -5.91
CA PRO A 85 -1.15 -0.08 -4.67
C PRO A 85 -0.05 0.94 -4.41
N ALA A 86 -0.44 2.13 -3.98
CA ALA A 86 0.49 3.16 -3.56
C ALA A 86 1.05 2.82 -2.17
N THR A 87 2.37 2.79 -2.04
CA THR A 87 3.06 2.59 -0.76
C THR A 87 3.91 3.80 -0.41
N PRO A 88 4.22 4.03 0.88
CA PRO A 88 5.10 5.12 1.27
C PRO A 88 6.47 5.07 0.59
N THR A 89 7.04 3.87 0.43
CA THR A 89 8.30 3.66 -0.29
C THR A 89 8.18 3.96 -1.78
N ALA A 90 7.04 3.63 -2.41
CA ALA A 90 6.78 4.00 -3.81
C ALA A 90 6.73 5.52 -4.00
N TYR A 91 6.16 6.27 -3.04
CA TYR A 91 6.20 7.73 -3.06
C TYR A 91 7.62 8.28 -2.91
N ALA A 92 8.39 7.77 -1.95
CA ALA A 92 9.77 8.20 -1.74
C ALA A 92 10.70 7.83 -2.89
N SER A 93 10.49 6.67 -3.54
CA SER A 93 11.24 6.26 -4.75
C SER A 93 10.93 7.15 -5.95
N GLY A 94 9.69 7.63 -6.05
CA GLY A 94 9.21 8.50 -7.12
C GLY A 94 9.01 7.84 -8.49
N VAL A 95 9.36 6.57 -8.65
CA VAL A 95 9.37 5.89 -9.96
C VAL A 95 7.99 5.90 -10.61
N ARG A 96 6.95 5.55 -9.84
CA ARG A 96 5.58 5.52 -10.36
C ARG A 96 5.02 6.92 -10.62
N LEU A 97 5.31 7.88 -9.75
CA LEU A 97 4.96 9.28 -9.98
C LEU A 97 5.59 9.81 -11.28
N TRP A 98 6.85 9.47 -11.52
CA TRP A 98 7.51 9.82 -12.77
C TRP A 98 6.88 9.15 -13.99
N ALA A 99 6.46 7.88 -13.88
CA ALA A 99 5.76 7.18 -14.96
C ALA A 99 4.42 7.86 -15.29
N PHE A 100 3.64 8.26 -14.28
CA PHE A 100 2.41 9.05 -14.48
C PHE A 100 2.70 10.36 -15.24
N LYS A 101 3.70 11.12 -14.80
CA LYS A 101 4.09 12.37 -15.45
C LYS A 101 4.50 12.14 -16.90
N SER A 102 5.34 11.15 -17.15
CA SER A 102 5.89 10.88 -18.48
C SER A 102 4.82 10.40 -19.46
N ARG A 103 3.84 9.63 -19.01
CA ARG A 103 2.79 9.04 -19.83
C ARG A 103 1.43 9.74 -19.69
N LYS A 104 1.37 10.94 -19.10
CA LYS A 104 0.11 11.65 -18.83
C LYS A 104 -0.81 11.79 -20.03
N ARG A 105 -0.26 11.95 -21.25
CA ARG A 105 -1.04 12.07 -22.49
C ARG A 105 -1.70 10.77 -22.94
N GLU A 106 -1.19 9.63 -22.47
CA GLU A 106 -1.71 8.28 -22.78
C GLU A 106 -2.75 7.81 -21.77
N LEU A 107 -2.85 8.48 -20.61
CA LEU A 107 -3.82 8.15 -19.58
C LEU A 107 -5.22 8.59 -19.99
N THR A 108 -6.23 7.77 -19.67
CA THR A 108 -7.64 8.15 -19.74
C THR A 108 -7.97 9.19 -18.67
N CYS A 109 -9.15 9.82 -18.72
CA CYS A 109 -9.57 10.77 -17.70
C CYS A 109 -9.68 10.14 -16.31
N ASP A 110 -10.17 8.90 -16.23
CA ASP A 110 -10.23 8.17 -14.96
C ASP A 110 -8.83 7.86 -14.43
N GLU A 111 -7.93 7.40 -15.30
CA GLU A 111 -6.53 7.13 -14.94
C GLU A 111 -5.79 8.41 -14.50
N LEU A 112 -6.03 9.55 -15.17
CA LEU A 112 -5.51 10.86 -14.74
C LEU A 112 -6.03 11.25 -13.37
N GLY A 113 -7.31 10.98 -13.09
CA GLY A 113 -7.93 11.19 -11.78
C GLY A 113 -7.28 10.33 -10.69
N VAL A 114 -7.02 9.05 -10.98
CA VAL A 114 -6.32 8.13 -10.07
C VAL A 114 -4.91 8.63 -9.80
N ALA A 115 -4.14 8.89 -10.85
CA ALA A 115 -2.74 9.32 -10.75
C ALA A 115 -2.59 10.64 -9.96
N ARG A 116 -3.52 11.59 -10.16
CA ARG A 116 -3.53 12.85 -9.42
C ARG A 116 -3.82 12.63 -7.93
N ARG A 117 -4.86 11.85 -7.59
CA ARG A 117 -5.16 11.55 -6.18
C ARG A 117 -3.98 10.88 -5.49
N GLU A 118 -3.27 10.00 -6.19
CA GLU A 118 -2.07 9.38 -5.65
C GLU A 118 -0.95 10.40 -5.40
N ALA A 119 -0.67 11.28 -6.35
CA ALA A 119 0.31 12.34 -6.17
C ALA A 119 -0.07 13.28 -5.01
N ASP A 120 -1.35 13.63 -4.85
CA ASP A 120 -1.84 14.46 -3.75
C ASP A 120 -1.70 13.76 -2.39
N ALA A 121 -1.85 12.43 -2.34
CA ALA A 121 -1.72 11.63 -1.11
C ALA A 121 -0.26 11.45 -0.64
N ALA A 122 0.73 11.63 -1.51
CA ALA A 122 2.13 11.38 -1.17
C ALA A 122 2.65 12.28 -0.03
N ALA A 123 2.33 13.58 -0.06
CA ALA A 123 2.82 14.52 0.93
C ALA A 123 2.29 14.24 2.36
N PRO A 124 0.98 14.05 2.61
CA PRO A 124 0.49 13.70 3.92
C PRO A 124 1.00 12.32 4.38
N THR A 125 1.12 11.36 3.48
CA THR A 125 1.65 10.02 3.80
C THR A 125 3.10 10.09 4.27
N LEU A 126 3.96 10.80 3.54
CA LEU A 126 5.39 10.90 3.85
C LEU A 126 5.69 11.76 5.08
N ARG A 127 4.84 12.75 5.40
CA ARG A 127 4.95 13.54 6.64
C ARG A 127 4.40 12.83 7.87
N GLY A 128 3.56 11.83 7.66
CA GLY A 128 2.92 11.04 8.70
C GLY A 128 3.70 9.73 9.00
N PRO A 129 3.00 8.72 9.52
CA PRO A 129 3.60 7.43 9.88
C PRO A 129 4.29 6.72 8.71
N GLY A 130 3.85 6.95 7.47
CA GLY A 130 4.46 6.35 6.28
C GLY A 130 5.89 6.81 5.99
N GLY A 131 6.32 7.93 6.57
CA GLY A 131 7.69 8.42 6.46
C GLY A 131 8.63 7.90 7.54
N GLN A 132 8.16 7.09 8.47
CA GLN A 132 9.01 6.53 9.53
C GLN A 132 10.14 5.70 8.94
N GLY A 133 11.35 5.90 9.47
CA GLY A 133 12.56 5.23 8.97
C GLY A 133 13.18 5.85 7.70
N MET A 134 12.55 6.87 7.12
CA MET A 134 13.11 7.63 6.00
C MET A 134 13.89 8.85 6.48
N THR A 135 14.93 9.22 5.74
CA THR A 135 15.66 10.46 6.01
C THR A 135 14.84 11.68 5.56
N PRO A 136 15.08 12.87 6.16
CA PRO A 136 14.42 14.11 5.73
C PRO A 136 14.62 14.41 4.24
N ALA A 137 15.77 14.04 3.67
CA ALA A 137 16.06 14.22 2.24
C ALA A 137 15.18 13.33 1.36
N GLN A 138 14.97 12.06 1.74
CA GLN A 138 14.09 11.14 1.03
C GLN A 138 12.63 11.61 1.06
N ILE A 139 12.15 12.03 2.23
CA ILE A 139 10.80 12.59 2.41
C ILE A 139 10.63 13.85 1.53
N SER A 140 11.55 14.80 1.63
CA SER A 140 11.48 16.06 0.88
C SER A 140 11.47 15.82 -0.63
N ARG A 141 12.35 14.94 -1.12
CA ARG A 141 12.41 14.59 -2.55
C ARG A 141 11.10 13.98 -3.04
N GLY A 142 10.53 13.02 -2.30
CA GLY A 142 9.25 12.41 -2.65
C GLY A 142 8.10 13.43 -2.69
N ILE A 143 8.04 14.34 -1.71
CA ILE A 143 7.02 15.39 -1.65
C ILE A 143 7.17 16.39 -2.82
N MET A 144 8.37 16.85 -3.10
CA MET A 144 8.62 17.81 -4.19
C MET A 144 8.23 17.21 -5.54
N LEU A 145 8.61 15.97 -5.81
CA LEU A 145 8.23 15.28 -7.03
C LEU A 145 6.71 15.11 -7.12
N ALA A 146 6.07 14.69 -6.03
CA ALA A 146 4.62 14.47 -6.01
C ALA A 146 3.84 15.77 -6.29
N GLN A 147 4.27 16.90 -5.73
CA GLN A 147 3.66 18.20 -5.99
C GLN A 147 3.79 18.64 -7.46
N ASP A 148 4.96 18.44 -8.05
CA ASP A 148 5.19 18.73 -9.46
C ASP A 148 4.32 17.84 -10.36
N VAL A 149 4.26 16.54 -10.07
CA VAL A 149 3.44 15.57 -10.80
C VAL A 149 1.95 15.89 -10.66
N SER A 150 1.46 16.19 -9.45
CA SER A 150 0.05 16.57 -9.25
C SER A 150 -0.35 17.78 -10.07
N LYS A 151 0.51 18.83 -10.10
CA LYS A 151 0.28 20.02 -10.91
C LYS A 151 0.20 19.70 -12.40
N GLU A 152 1.12 18.87 -12.90
CA GLU A 152 1.15 18.50 -14.31
C GLU A 152 -0.05 17.63 -14.73
N LEU A 153 -0.43 16.67 -13.89
CA LEU A 153 -1.61 15.84 -14.12
C LEU A 153 -2.90 16.66 -14.02
N GLY A 154 -2.97 17.60 -13.08
CA GLY A 154 -4.11 18.53 -12.97
C GLY A 154 -4.28 19.40 -14.23
N ASN A 155 -3.18 19.90 -14.76
CA ASN A 155 -3.19 20.66 -16.01
C ASN A 155 -3.65 19.81 -17.20
N GLU A 156 -3.17 18.59 -17.32
CA GLU A 156 -3.56 17.67 -18.40
C GLU A 156 -5.03 17.26 -18.28
N HIS A 157 -5.48 16.92 -17.06
CA HIS A 157 -6.88 16.60 -16.78
C HIS A 157 -7.80 17.80 -17.12
N GLY A 158 -7.40 19.01 -16.71
CA GLY A 158 -8.17 20.21 -17.01
C GLY A 158 -8.30 20.54 -18.51
N LYS A 159 -7.32 20.13 -19.33
CA LYS A 159 -7.34 20.32 -20.79
C LYS A 159 -8.21 19.29 -21.50
N ARG A 160 -8.21 18.04 -21.05
CA ARG A 160 -8.77 16.91 -21.80
C ARG A 160 -10.09 16.37 -21.25
N CYS A 161 -10.34 16.57 -19.96
CA CYS A 161 -11.42 15.91 -19.23
C CYS A 161 -12.54 16.87 -18.78
N ARG A 162 -12.56 18.09 -19.31
CA ARG A 162 -13.68 19.01 -19.16
C ARG A 162 -14.66 18.75 -20.31
N GLY A 163 -15.61 17.87 -20.07
CA GLY A 163 -16.78 17.64 -20.90
C GLY A 163 -18.03 17.96 -20.12
#